data_9f21f6d5de90783f20b0dae56d64b201
#
_entry.id   9f21f6d5de90783f20b0dae56d64b201
#
_cell.length_a   1.000
_cell.length_b   1.000
_cell.length_c   1.000
_cell.angle_alpha   90.00
_cell.angle_beta   90.00
_cell.angle_gamma   90.00
#
_symmetry.space_group_name_H-M   'P 1'
#
loop_
_entity.id
_entity.type
_entity.pdbx_description
1 polymer ?
#
loop_
_entity_poly.entity_id
_entity_poly.type
_entity_poly.pdbx_seq_one_letter_code
_entity_poly.pdbx_strand_id
1 'polypeptide(L)'
;IKSTSVEHQYPNCWRCKLPVLYRATEQWFASLDGFRQDALRAINKVKWVPSWGEERIYNMIAERQDWCISRQRVWGVPIPIFYCLNCDTPLINNETIEAVSNLFSKEGSDAWFTHDADEILPAGTACLECGHEKFRKEKDIMDVWFDSGSSHDAVLETRPELHWPSDLYLEGSDQYRGWFHSSLLTAVATRGEPPYHGVLSHGWVVDGEGRKMSKSLGNVIAPEEIINQYGADILRLWVTSADFTHDINLSEDILKQLIEVYRKIRNTIRFLLGGCYDFDPETQAVKYSDMEELDRWALYRLNNLIEKATGAYESYGYHQFFHALHNFCVVDMSNFYLDVIKDRLYCSAPGDQGRRSAQTAMMTILEHLVLMMAPILTFTAEEVWRHLPGSRKQSVQLADWPESRPEWDDQELGSRWETLLELRDEVTWALEQARKDKVIGGSLEGSVTVWADQDIYDKTKDYADQLDNIFIVSSAELLPGRDQASPQAVEGQRLPVKILINKAGGHKCPRCWIFTESTDELCPRCSEVVARL
;
A
#
# COMPACT_ATOMS: atom_id res chain seq x y z
N ILE A 1 -10.01 51.26 38.01
CA ILE A 1 -9.52 50.02 37.35
C ILE A 1 -9.64 48.93 38.40
N LYS A 2 -10.40 47.87 38.09
CA LYS A 2 -10.55 46.70 38.96
C LYS A 2 -9.50 45.67 38.53
N SER A 3 -8.60 45.27 39.41
CA SER A 3 -7.65 44.19 39.18
C SER A 3 -8.20 42.89 39.76
N THR A 4 -8.21 41.82 38.99
CA THR A 4 -8.56 40.48 39.44
C THR A 4 -7.42 39.54 39.11
N SER A 5 -7.10 38.61 40.00
CA SER A 5 -6.16 37.52 39.73
C SER A 5 -6.92 36.35 39.09
N VAL A 6 -6.39 35.84 37.99
CA VAL A 6 -6.95 34.67 37.28
C VAL A 6 -5.81 33.68 37.12
N GLU A 7 -6.05 32.43 37.50
CA GLU A 7 -5.12 31.34 37.27
C GLU A 7 -5.40 30.74 35.90
N HIS A 8 -4.41 30.79 35.00
CA HIS A 8 -4.53 30.20 33.66
C HIS A 8 -3.15 29.78 33.14
N GLN A 9 -3.14 28.90 32.12
CA GLN A 9 -1.91 28.54 31.43
C GLN A 9 -1.43 29.72 30.59
N TYR A 10 -0.18 30.14 30.82
CA TYR A 10 0.43 31.25 30.09
C TYR A 10 1.37 30.70 29.00
N PRO A 11 1.29 31.16 27.74
CA PRO A 11 2.15 30.69 26.67
C PRO A 11 3.61 31.09 26.91
N ASN A 12 4.49 30.10 26.72
CA ASN A 12 5.92 30.26 26.82
C ASN A 12 6.60 30.06 25.46
N CYS A 13 7.72 30.74 25.26
CA CYS A 13 8.54 30.51 24.08
C CYS A 13 8.99 29.06 24.02
N TRP A 14 8.71 28.40 22.91
CA TRP A 14 9.07 26.97 22.72
C TRP A 14 10.58 26.72 22.81
N ARG A 15 11.41 27.75 22.51
CA ARG A 15 12.87 27.65 22.52
C ARG A 15 13.49 27.98 23.87
N CYS A 16 13.25 29.19 24.42
CA CYS A 16 13.85 29.61 25.70
C CYS A 16 13.00 29.30 26.93
N LYS A 17 11.76 28.80 26.74
CA LYS A 17 10.80 28.43 27.80
C LYS A 17 10.34 29.61 28.68
N LEU A 18 10.72 30.84 28.36
CA LEU A 18 10.28 32.04 29.08
C LEU A 18 8.89 32.49 28.59
N PRO A 19 8.10 33.19 29.44
CA PRO A 19 6.81 33.75 29.04
C PRO A 19 6.92 34.66 27.82
N VAL A 20 5.96 34.56 26.89
CA VAL A 20 5.88 35.45 25.74
C VAL A 20 5.29 36.80 26.13
N LEU A 21 5.70 37.87 25.44
CA LEU A 21 5.11 39.21 25.58
C LEU A 21 4.18 39.48 24.41
N TYR A 22 2.99 39.97 24.69
CA TYR A 22 2.06 40.45 23.66
C TYR A 22 2.37 41.91 23.37
N ARG A 23 2.59 42.21 22.09
CA ARG A 23 2.91 43.55 21.61
C ARG A 23 2.01 43.92 20.46
N ALA A 24 1.36 45.07 20.50
CA ALA A 24 0.69 45.66 19.34
C ALA A 24 1.74 46.25 18.41
N THR A 25 1.63 45.96 17.11
CA THR A 25 2.47 46.50 16.05
C THR A 25 1.65 46.56 14.75
N GLU A 26 2.03 47.45 13.85
CA GLU A 26 1.46 47.52 12.54
C GLU A 26 1.77 46.21 11.77
N GLN A 27 0.79 45.72 11.01
CA GLN A 27 0.90 44.46 10.29
C GLN A 27 0.20 44.56 8.93
N TRP A 28 0.69 43.77 7.99
CA TRP A 28 0.03 43.52 6.72
C TRP A 28 -0.91 42.34 6.84
N PHE A 29 -2.14 42.53 6.35
CA PHE A 29 -3.17 41.49 6.30
C PHE A 29 -3.65 41.29 4.89
N ALA A 30 -3.77 40.02 4.47
CA ALA A 30 -4.51 39.63 3.28
C ALA A 30 -5.97 39.36 3.68
N SER A 31 -6.89 40.19 3.15
CA SER A 31 -8.32 39.99 3.40
C SER A 31 -8.86 38.81 2.62
N LEU A 32 -9.70 38.00 3.30
CA LEU A 32 -10.38 36.87 2.68
C LEU A 32 -11.77 37.23 2.13
N ASP A 33 -12.29 38.41 2.42
CA ASP A 33 -13.67 38.77 2.10
C ASP A 33 -13.98 38.72 0.60
N GLY A 34 -12.98 38.99 -0.26
CA GLY A 34 -13.14 38.97 -1.71
C GLY A 34 -13.23 37.56 -2.35
N PHE A 35 -12.73 36.50 -1.67
CA PHE A 35 -12.62 35.17 -2.28
C PHE A 35 -12.93 34.00 -1.33
N ARG A 36 -13.35 34.25 -0.09
CA ARG A 36 -13.74 33.19 0.89
C ARG A 36 -14.74 32.19 0.31
N GLN A 37 -15.79 32.69 -0.37
CA GLN A 37 -16.81 31.83 -0.94
C GLN A 37 -16.27 30.98 -2.10
N ASP A 38 -15.32 31.52 -2.86
CA ASP A 38 -14.64 30.77 -3.91
C ASP A 38 -13.76 29.67 -3.32
N ALA A 39 -13.06 29.94 -2.22
CA ALA A 39 -12.28 28.95 -1.51
C ALA A 39 -13.15 27.81 -0.94
N LEU A 40 -14.31 28.14 -0.36
CA LEU A 40 -15.26 27.13 0.12
C LEU A 40 -15.82 26.27 -1.04
N ARG A 41 -16.08 26.87 -2.22
CA ARG A 41 -16.48 26.10 -3.41
C ARG A 41 -15.35 25.24 -3.97
N ALA A 42 -14.11 25.71 -3.91
CA ALA A 42 -12.94 24.99 -4.39
C ALA A 42 -12.70 23.69 -3.59
N ILE A 43 -12.97 23.70 -2.27
CA ILE A 43 -12.84 22.52 -1.41
C ILE A 43 -13.66 21.34 -1.93
N ASN A 44 -14.88 21.57 -2.42
CA ASN A 44 -15.78 20.53 -2.91
C ASN A 44 -15.30 19.89 -4.23
N LYS A 45 -14.31 20.47 -4.90
CA LYS A 45 -13.71 19.93 -6.14
C LYS A 45 -12.55 18.96 -5.85
N VAL A 46 -12.11 18.85 -4.60
CA VAL A 46 -10.91 18.11 -4.19
C VAL A 46 -11.29 16.76 -3.60
N LYS A 47 -10.56 15.69 -3.98
CA LYS A 47 -10.68 14.37 -3.35
C LYS A 47 -9.91 14.37 -2.02
N TRP A 48 -10.63 14.26 -0.91
CA TRP A 48 -10.03 14.21 0.43
C TRP A 48 -9.89 12.77 0.93
N VAL A 49 -8.67 12.40 1.34
CA VAL A 49 -8.36 11.10 1.94
C VAL A 49 -7.63 11.33 3.27
N PRO A 50 -8.24 10.98 4.41
CA PRO A 50 -9.62 10.53 4.61
C PRO A 50 -10.67 11.63 4.37
N SER A 51 -11.92 11.23 4.16
CA SER A 51 -13.02 12.14 3.77
C SER A 51 -13.33 13.24 4.79
N TRP A 52 -13.06 13.02 6.09
CA TRP A 52 -13.25 14.05 7.12
C TRP A 52 -12.37 15.32 6.91
N GLY A 53 -11.36 15.21 6.06
CA GLY A 53 -10.49 16.34 5.69
C GLY A 53 -11.26 17.49 5.05
N GLU A 54 -12.29 17.19 4.26
CA GLU A 54 -13.17 18.19 3.62
C GLU A 54 -13.84 19.09 4.65
N GLU A 55 -14.55 18.48 5.62
CA GLU A 55 -15.23 19.24 6.67
C GLU A 55 -14.25 20.06 7.52
N ARG A 56 -13.10 19.46 7.82
CA ARG A 56 -12.07 20.12 8.63
C ARG A 56 -11.54 21.40 7.98
N ILE A 57 -11.14 21.36 6.71
CA ILE A 57 -10.62 22.55 6.02
C ILE A 57 -11.74 23.56 5.72
N TYR A 58 -12.95 23.08 5.42
CA TYR A 58 -14.11 23.92 5.21
C TYR A 58 -14.39 24.79 6.44
N ASN A 59 -14.49 24.21 7.63
CA ASN A 59 -14.75 24.92 8.87
C ASN A 59 -13.61 25.91 9.19
N MET A 60 -12.35 25.50 8.95
CA MET A 60 -11.19 26.37 9.15
C MET A 60 -11.22 27.61 8.26
N ILE A 61 -11.71 27.54 7.02
CA ILE A 61 -11.80 28.68 6.10
C ILE A 61 -13.06 29.51 6.34
N ALA A 62 -14.18 28.85 6.64
CA ALA A 62 -15.43 29.52 6.94
C ALA A 62 -15.31 30.51 8.12
N GLU A 63 -14.60 30.09 9.16
CA GLU A 63 -14.40 30.87 10.40
C GLU A 63 -13.10 31.69 10.40
N ARG A 64 -12.30 31.61 9.33
CA ARG A 64 -10.99 32.29 9.29
C ARG A 64 -11.15 33.80 9.22
N GLN A 65 -10.39 34.49 10.06
CA GLN A 65 -10.18 35.93 9.95
C GLN A 65 -9.12 36.23 8.86
N ASP A 66 -8.91 37.51 8.56
CA ASP A 66 -7.87 37.96 7.64
C ASP A 66 -6.50 37.38 8.01
N TRP A 67 -5.72 37.09 7.01
CA TRP A 67 -4.41 36.47 7.20
C TRP A 67 -3.33 37.51 7.41
N CYS A 68 -2.78 37.59 8.63
CA CYS A 68 -1.60 38.41 8.91
C CYS A 68 -0.39 37.81 8.18
N ILE A 69 0.06 38.45 7.10
CA ILE A 69 1.15 37.98 6.24
C ILE A 69 2.52 38.53 6.60
N SER A 70 2.61 39.58 7.42
CA SER A 70 3.89 40.19 7.81
C SER A 70 4.50 39.55 9.05
N ARG A 71 5.84 39.48 9.07
CA ARG A 71 6.62 38.98 10.20
C ARG A 71 7.84 39.87 10.45
N GLN A 72 8.08 40.22 11.71
CA GLN A 72 9.24 40.99 12.16
C GLN A 72 10.41 40.04 12.41
N ARG A 73 10.98 39.51 11.31
CA ARG A 73 12.12 38.58 11.26
C ARG A 73 13.13 39.08 10.24
N VAL A 74 14.38 38.63 10.35
CA VAL A 74 15.45 38.94 9.39
C VAL A 74 15.64 37.87 8.32
N TRP A 75 15.10 36.70 8.54
CA TRP A 75 15.19 35.57 7.58
C TRP A 75 13.82 35.28 6.98
N GLY A 76 13.68 35.47 5.68
CA GLY A 76 12.48 35.21 4.90
C GLY A 76 12.40 36.10 3.65
N VAL A 77 11.38 35.88 2.83
CA VAL A 77 11.12 36.69 1.64
C VAL A 77 10.57 38.05 2.08
N PRO A 78 11.20 39.17 1.68
CA PRO A 78 10.73 40.51 2.07
C PRO A 78 9.38 40.84 1.41
N ILE A 79 8.59 41.67 2.10
CA ILE A 79 7.34 42.20 1.54
C ILE A 79 7.71 43.35 0.58
N PRO A 80 7.35 43.24 -0.74
CA PRO A 80 7.83 44.18 -1.78
C PRO A 80 7.02 45.47 -1.83
N ILE A 81 6.96 46.19 -0.69
CA ILE A 81 6.20 47.44 -0.55
C ILE A 81 7.15 48.59 -0.22
N PHE A 82 6.86 49.75 -0.79
CA PHE A 82 7.58 50.98 -0.53
C PHE A 82 6.67 51.99 0.17
N TYR A 83 7.24 52.91 0.92
CA TYR A 83 6.53 54.00 1.60
C TYR A 83 7.12 55.35 1.22
N CYS A 84 6.26 56.32 0.91
CA CYS A 84 6.68 57.69 0.63
C CYS A 84 7.37 58.32 1.84
N LEU A 85 8.55 58.88 1.67
CA LEU A 85 9.27 59.54 2.77
C LEU A 85 8.60 60.84 3.26
N ASN A 86 7.69 61.43 2.49
CA ASN A 86 7.02 62.68 2.87
C ASN A 86 5.67 62.46 3.58
N CYS A 87 4.82 61.56 3.08
CA CYS A 87 3.46 61.33 3.59
C CYS A 87 3.20 59.92 4.16
N ASP A 88 4.23 59.07 4.15
CA ASP A 88 4.19 57.68 4.61
C ASP A 88 3.15 56.79 3.91
N THR A 89 2.55 57.23 2.82
CA THR A 89 1.61 56.45 2.04
C THR A 89 2.32 55.28 1.40
N PRO A 90 1.76 54.05 1.52
CA PRO A 90 2.33 52.85 0.87
C PRO A 90 2.19 52.95 -0.64
N LEU A 91 3.24 52.54 -1.35
CA LEU A 91 3.28 52.39 -2.79
C LEU A 91 3.36 50.91 -3.15
N ILE A 92 2.28 50.39 -3.68
CA ILE A 92 2.14 49.05 -4.19
C ILE A 92 1.26 49.06 -5.44
N ASN A 93 1.82 48.71 -6.60
CA ASN A 93 1.12 48.56 -7.85
C ASN A 93 1.84 47.54 -8.75
N ASN A 94 1.27 47.22 -9.89
CA ASN A 94 1.84 46.22 -10.79
C ASN A 94 3.27 46.58 -11.24
N GLU A 95 3.56 47.87 -11.53
CA GLU A 95 4.88 48.32 -11.99
C GLU A 95 5.97 48.10 -10.91
N THR A 96 5.65 48.44 -9.65
CA THR A 96 6.60 48.26 -8.53
C THR A 96 6.82 46.78 -8.19
N ILE A 97 5.76 45.96 -8.26
CA ILE A 97 5.86 44.50 -8.04
C ILE A 97 6.67 43.86 -9.17
N GLU A 98 6.44 44.27 -10.44
CA GLU A 98 7.21 43.74 -11.57
C GLU A 98 8.69 44.13 -11.49
N ALA A 99 9.01 45.35 -11.09
CA ALA A 99 10.38 45.80 -10.88
C ALA A 99 11.10 44.95 -9.81
N VAL A 100 10.45 44.68 -8.67
CA VAL A 100 10.99 43.79 -7.63
C VAL A 100 11.11 42.34 -8.11
N SER A 101 10.11 41.81 -8.82
CA SER A 101 10.15 40.47 -9.39
C SER A 101 11.30 40.30 -10.36
N ASN A 102 11.55 41.29 -11.22
CA ASN A 102 12.67 41.30 -12.16
C ASN A 102 14.04 41.37 -11.46
N LEU A 103 14.13 42.10 -10.35
CA LEU A 103 15.33 42.11 -9.51
C LEU A 103 15.57 40.73 -8.85
N PHE A 104 14.54 40.19 -8.22
CA PHE A 104 14.64 38.90 -7.53
C PHE A 104 14.95 37.73 -8.48
N SER A 105 14.44 37.76 -9.69
CA SER A 105 14.75 36.73 -10.71
C SER A 105 16.21 36.73 -11.15
N LYS A 106 16.90 37.88 -11.04
CA LYS A 106 18.32 38.02 -11.45
C LYS A 106 19.28 37.80 -10.27
N GLU A 107 18.96 38.31 -9.10
CA GLU A 107 19.88 38.43 -7.97
C GLU A 107 19.40 37.71 -6.70
N GLY A 108 18.16 37.16 -6.71
CA GLY A 108 17.54 36.56 -5.53
C GLY A 108 16.88 37.61 -4.60
N SER A 109 16.12 37.13 -3.62
CA SER A 109 15.36 38.01 -2.70
C SER A 109 16.26 38.84 -1.76
N ASP A 110 17.52 38.45 -1.56
CA ASP A 110 18.48 39.21 -0.76
C ASP A 110 18.82 40.56 -1.37
N ALA A 111 18.61 40.74 -2.68
CA ALA A 111 18.75 42.00 -3.38
C ALA A 111 17.88 43.15 -2.77
N TRP A 112 16.75 42.78 -2.14
CA TRP A 112 15.94 43.76 -1.38
C TRP A 112 16.72 44.48 -0.29
N PHE A 113 17.65 43.82 0.35
CA PHE A 113 18.41 44.37 1.46
C PHE A 113 19.70 45.08 1.02
N THR A 114 20.19 44.80 -0.18
CA THR A 114 21.45 45.32 -0.70
C THR A 114 21.28 46.54 -1.62
N HIS A 115 20.11 46.72 -2.28
CA HIS A 115 19.81 47.85 -3.15
C HIS A 115 18.97 48.89 -2.41
N ASP A 116 19.13 50.18 -2.77
CA ASP A 116 18.26 51.28 -2.32
C ASP A 116 16.92 51.31 -3.09
N ALA A 117 15.89 51.94 -2.51
CA ALA A 117 14.56 52.03 -3.16
C ALA A 117 14.63 52.70 -4.55
N ASP A 118 15.48 53.69 -4.70
CA ASP A 118 15.66 54.41 -5.95
C ASP A 118 16.31 53.57 -7.07
N GLU A 119 17.05 52.53 -6.69
CA GLU A 119 17.68 51.59 -7.62
C GLU A 119 16.71 50.49 -8.10
N ILE A 120 15.68 50.22 -7.28
CA ILE A 120 14.68 49.17 -7.59
C ILE A 120 13.50 49.75 -8.35
N LEU A 121 13.03 50.93 -7.94
CA LEU A 121 11.84 51.57 -8.52
C LEU A 121 12.10 52.07 -9.94
N PRO A 122 11.12 51.98 -10.84
CA PRO A 122 11.21 52.59 -12.19
C PRO A 122 11.53 54.08 -12.13
N ALA A 123 12.31 54.56 -13.09
CA ALA A 123 12.66 55.98 -13.17
C ALA A 123 11.40 56.85 -13.30
N GLY A 124 11.33 57.93 -12.51
CA GLY A 124 10.18 58.85 -12.49
C GLY A 124 9.02 58.38 -11.60
N THR A 125 9.20 57.32 -10.80
CA THR A 125 8.20 56.91 -9.82
C THR A 125 7.97 58.00 -8.77
N ALA A 126 6.71 58.45 -8.64
CA ALA A 126 6.30 59.49 -7.71
C ALA A 126 5.11 59.02 -6.87
N CYS A 127 5.02 59.53 -5.62
CA CYS A 127 3.90 59.25 -4.75
C CYS A 127 2.59 59.81 -5.34
N LEU A 128 1.57 58.97 -5.44
CA LEU A 128 0.27 59.34 -6.00
C LEU A 128 -0.47 60.39 -5.16
N GLU A 129 -0.18 60.48 -3.83
CA GLU A 129 -0.84 61.43 -2.93
C GLU A 129 -0.16 62.78 -2.85
N CYS A 130 1.17 62.83 -2.87
CA CYS A 130 1.89 64.08 -2.64
C CYS A 130 2.96 64.45 -3.69
N GLY A 131 3.15 63.60 -4.72
CA GLY A 131 4.12 63.82 -5.79
C GLY A 131 5.60 63.67 -5.37
N HIS A 132 5.90 63.26 -4.17
CA HIS A 132 7.29 63.07 -3.69
C HIS A 132 7.93 61.83 -4.34
N GLU A 133 9.22 61.89 -4.70
CA GLU A 133 9.93 60.88 -5.49
C GLU A 133 10.87 60.02 -4.64
N LYS A 134 10.89 60.17 -3.32
CA LYS A 134 11.76 59.38 -2.43
C LYS A 134 10.95 58.45 -1.55
N PHE A 135 11.43 57.20 -1.46
CA PHE A 135 10.73 56.10 -0.81
C PHE A 135 11.66 55.35 0.16
N ARG A 136 11.08 54.76 1.19
CA ARG A 136 11.72 53.74 2.05
C ARG A 136 11.09 52.37 1.71
N LYS A 137 11.86 51.31 1.90
CA LYS A 137 11.39 49.92 1.72
C LYS A 137 10.73 49.41 3.00
N GLU A 138 9.79 48.50 2.87
CA GLU A 138 9.28 47.66 3.97
C GLU A 138 10.43 46.83 4.57
N LYS A 139 10.40 46.62 5.91
CA LYS A 139 11.39 45.83 6.64
C LYS A 139 10.89 44.45 7.07
N ASP A 140 9.58 44.29 7.07
CA ASP A 140 8.95 43.02 7.43
C ASP A 140 9.11 42.02 6.29
N ILE A 141 9.15 40.75 6.66
CA ILE A 141 9.17 39.63 5.73
C ILE A 141 7.80 38.96 5.66
N MET A 142 7.56 38.19 4.62
CA MET A 142 6.35 37.38 4.48
C MET A 142 6.30 36.26 5.52
N ASP A 143 5.09 35.85 5.87
CA ASP A 143 4.83 34.61 6.59
C ASP A 143 5.35 33.43 5.75
N VAL A 144 6.16 32.56 6.35
CA VAL A 144 6.69 31.36 5.69
C VAL A 144 5.58 30.45 5.11
N TRP A 145 4.37 30.54 5.67
CA TRP A 145 3.21 29.83 5.11
C TRP A 145 2.69 30.46 3.82
N PHE A 146 2.98 31.74 3.60
CA PHE A 146 2.73 32.38 2.29
C PHE A 146 3.73 31.85 1.25
N ASP A 147 5.01 31.81 1.59
CA ASP A 147 6.07 31.30 0.73
C ASP A 147 5.80 29.83 0.33
N SER A 148 5.54 28.97 1.32
CA SER A 148 5.24 27.56 1.07
C SER A 148 3.89 27.36 0.37
N GLY A 149 2.90 28.21 0.67
CA GLY A 149 1.60 28.22 0.01
C GLY A 149 1.69 28.52 -1.49
N SER A 150 2.68 29.32 -1.91
CA SER A 150 2.91 29.68 -3.31
C SER A 150 3.75 28.66 -4.09
N SER A 151 4.17 27.56 -3.45
CA SER A 151 5.02 26.53 -4.09
C SER A 151 4.37 25.88 -5.32
N HIS A 152 3.04 25.76 -5.36
CA HIS A 152 2.31 25.27 -6.52
C HIS A 152 2.54 26.12 -7.78
N ASP A 153 2.64 27.44 -7.60
CA ASP A 153 2.92 28.37 -8.69
C ASP A 153 4.40 28.35 -9.07
N ALA A 154 5.27 28.50 -8.07
CA ALA A 154 6.71 28.55 -8.26
C ALA A 154 7.33 27.27 -8.83
N VAL A 155 6.70 26.11 -8.68
CA VAL A 155 7.24 24.83 -9.12
C VAL A 155 6.45 24.24 -10.29
N LEU A 156 5.13 24.09 -10.15
CA LEU A 156 4.33 23.37 -11.16
C LEU A 156 4.20 24.17 -12.47
N GLU A 157 4.12 25.48 -12.37
CA GLU A 157 3.98 26.36 -13.53
C GLU A 157 5.30 26.67 -14.24
N THR A 158 6.40 26.66 -13.50
CA THR A 158 7.71 27.04 -14.06
C THR A 158 8.43 25.88 -14.73
N ARG A 159 8.03 24.64 -14.46
CA ARG A 159 8.68 23.42 -14.99
C ARG A 159 7.84 22.81 -16.10
N PRO A 160 8.35 22.72 -17.33
CA PRO A 160 7.58 22.25 -18.49
C PRO A 160 7.20 20.76 -18.42
N GLU A 161 7.90 19.97 -17.59
CA GLU A 161 7.60 18.57 -17.33
C GLU A 161 6.50 18.34 -16.28
N LEU A 162 6.06 19.41 -15.60
CA LEU A 162 5.00 19.35 -14.59
C LEU A 162 3.74 20.05 -15.11
N HIS A 163 2.65 19.91 -14.37
CA HIS A 163 1.38 20.57 -14.67
C HIS A 163 0.73 21.12 -13.39
N TRP A 164 -0.12 22.09 -13.57
CA TRP A 164 -0.96 22.66 -12.53
C TRP A 164 -2.45 22.39 -12.86
N PRO A 165 -3.28 22.05 -11.86
CA PRO A 165 -2.98 21.80 -10.44
C PRO A 165 -2.27 20.47 -10.23
N SER A 166 -1.70 20.25 -9.02
CA SER A 166 -1.10 18.99 -8.61
C SER A 166 -2.12 17.86 -8.54
N ASP A 167 -1.73 16.65 -8.92
CA ASP A 167 -2.60 15.47 -8.76
C ASP A 167 -2.86 15.16 -7.28
N LEU A 168 -1.83 15.25 -6.44
CA LEU A 168 -1.90 14.87 -5.04
C LEU A 168 -0.99 15.72 -4.16
N TYR A 169 -1.54 16.26 -3.06
CA TYR A 169 -0.78 16.74 -1.91
C TYR A 169 -0.81 15.67 -0.80
N LEU A 170 0.37 15.33 -0.27
CA LEU A 170 0.53 14.30 0.74
C LEU A 170 1.34 14.82 1.92
N GLU A 171 0.72 14.89 3.11
CA GLU A 171 1.36 15.32 4.36
C GLU A 171 0.57 14.86 5.59
N GLY A 172 1.07 15.20 6.78
CA GLY A 172 0.39 14.97 8.04
C GLY A 172 -0.86 15.84 8.23
N SER A 173 -1.72 15.41 9.12
CA SER A 173 -3.01 16.07 9.39
C SER A 173 -2.90 17.46 10.05
N ASP A 174 -1.71 17.86 10.52
CA ASP A 174 -1.44 19.22 11.00
C ASP A 174 -1.42 20.24 9.86
N GLN A 175 -1.17 19.81 8.61
CA GLN A 175 -1.09 20.66 7.44
C GLN A 175 -2.45 21.23 6.99
N TYR A 176 -3.55 20.80 7.59
CA TYR A 176 -4.83 21.51 7.45
C TYR A 176 -4.77 22.95 8.01
N ARG A 177 -3.84 23.25 8.92
CA ARG A 177 -3.50 24.61 9.36
C ARG A 177 -2.17 25.14 8.81
N GLY A 178 -1.57 24.46 7.89
CA GLY A 178 -0.29 24.81 7.29
C GLY A 178 -0.39 24.83 5.77
N TRP A 179 0.37 23.97 5.13
CA TRP A 179 0.57 23.97 3.69
C TRP A 179 -0.69 23.73 2.87
N PHE A 180 -1.58 22.80 3.24
CA PHE A 180 -2.85 22.60 2.54
C PHE A 180 -3.68 23.88 2.52
N HIS A 181 -3.76 24.56 3.67
CA HIS A 181 -4.56 25.77 3.84
C HIS A 181 -3.96 26.96 3.06
N SER A 182 -2.67 27.22 3.24
CA SER A 182 -2.01 28.36 2.60
C SER A 182 -1.97 28.19 1.08
N SER A 183 -1.72 26.97 0.56
CA SER A 183 -1.77 26.70 -0.88
C SER A 183 -3.16 26.93 -1.46
N LEU A 184 -4.22 26.48 -0.76
CA LEU A 184 -5.59 26.73 -1.21
C LEU A 184 -5.92 28.21 -1.29
N LEU A 185 -5.55 28.99 -0.26
CA LEU A 185 -5.84 30.40 -0.22
C LEU A 185 -5.08 31.19 -1.31
N THR A 186 -3.78 30.91 -1.50
CA THR A 186 -2.99 31.59 -2.54
C THR A 186 -3.49 31.24 -3.95
N ALA A 187 -3.80 29.97 -4.21
CA ALA A 187 -4.29 29.52 -5.52
C ALA A 187 -5.68 30.10 -5.84
N VAL A 188 -6.62 30.05 -4.88
CA VAL A 188 -7.96 30.58 -5.12
C VAL A 188 -7.93 32.11 -5.27
N ALA A 189 -7.12 32.81 -4.48
CA ALA A 189 -6.98 34.28 -4.60
C ALA A 189 -6.44 34.72 -5.98
N THR A 190 -5.57 33.93 -6.60
CA THR A 190 -4.90 34.27 -7.86
C THR A 190 -5.55 33.64 -9.09
N ARG A 191 -6.18 32.45 -8.96
CA ARG A 191 -6.66 31.62 -10.09
C ARG A 191 -8.12 31.20 -9.97
N GLY A 192 -8.74 31.34 -8.81
CA GLY A 192 -10.14 30.92 -8.54
C GLY A 192 -10.33 29.40 -8.42
N GLU A 193 -9.25 28.61 -8.47
CA GLU A 193 -9.28 27.14 -8.47
C GLU A 193 -8.36 26.56 -7.37
N PRO A 194 -8.59 25.32 -6.87
CA PRO A 194 -7.71 24.68 -5.93
C PRO A 194 -6.38 24.26 -6.58
N PRO A 195 -5.24 24.27 -5.84
CA PRO A 195 -3.93 23.95 -6.40
C PRO A 195 -3.66 22.44 -6.50
N TYR A 196 -4.62 21.61 -6.13
CA TYR A 196 -4.53 20.14 -6.08
C TYR A 196 -5.86 19.49 -6.39
N HIS A 197 -5.81 18.32 -7.05
CA HIS A 197 -6.97 17.47 -7.29
C HIS A 197 -7.31 16.58 -6.09
N GLY A 198 -6.30 16.16 -5.34
CA GLY A 198 -6.45 15.34 -4.16
C GLY A 198 -5.55 15.75 -3.01
N VAL A 199 -6.02 15.50 -1.79
CA VAL A 199 -5.23 15.64 -0.57
C VAL A 199 -5.29 14.34 0.21
N LEU A 200 -4.12 13.75 0.48
CA LEU A 200 -3.98 12.59 1.33
C LEU A 200 -3.27 13.01 2.62
N SER A 201 -3.92 12.78 3.76
CA SER A 201 -3.31 13.08 5.05
C SER A 201 -3.13 11.83 5.91
N HIS A 202 -1.96 11.71 6.51
CA HIS A 202 -1.61 10.61 7.39
C HIS A 202 -1.58 11.03 8.87
N GLY A 203 -1.66 10.02 9.77
CA GLY A 203 -1.42 10.16 11.18
C GLY A 203 0.07 10.24 11.52
N TRP A 204 0.41 10.06 12.80
CA TRP A 204 1.77 10.12 13.32
C TRP A 204 2.33 8.72 13.55
N VAL A 205 3.66 8.62 13.49
CA VAL A 205 4.36 7.44 13.99
C VAL A 205 4.56 7.60 15.48
N VAL A 206 4.08 6.62 16.24
CA VAL A 206 4.16 6.55 17.70
C VAL A 206 4.91 5.29 18.12
N ASP A 207 5.42 5.26 19.35
CA ASP A 207 6.09 4.07 19.90
C ASP A 207 5.08 2.93 20.20
N GLY A 208 5.59 1.80 20.67
CA GLY A 208 4.75 0.63 20.97
C GLY A 208 3.67 0.87 22.04
N GLU A 209 3.82 1.90 22.86
CA GLU A 209 2.84 2.33 23.87
C GLU A 209 1.94 3.48 23.40
N GLY A 210 2.03 3.88 22.13
CA GLY A 210 1.21 4.96 21.56
C GLY A 210 1.70 6.37 21.91
N ARG A 211 2.93 6.54 22.38
CA ARG A 211 3.51 7.84 22.73
C ARG A 211 4.24 8.44 21.53
N LYS A 212 4.13 9.75 21.38
CA LYS A 212 4.88 10.49 20.35
C LYS A 212 6.37 10.24 20.48
N MET A 213 7.02 9.89 19.38
CA MET A 213 8.47 9.75 19.31
C MET A 213 9.17 11.09 19.48
N SER A 214 10.16 11.16 20.37
CA SER A 214 10.98 12.35 20.58
C SER A 214 12.39 11.99 21.06
N LYS A 215 13.37 12.78 20.66
CA LYS A 215 14.76 12.61 21.11
C LYS A 215 14.90 12.72 22.63
N SER A 216 14.06 13.53 23.28
CA SER A 216 14.08 13.71 24.73
C SER A 216 13.57 12.50 25.51
N LEU A 217 12.70 11.69 24.92
CA LEU A 217 12.21 10.43 25.49
C LEU A 217 13.10 9.22 25.13
N GLY A 218 14.00 9.37 24.14
CA GLY A 218 14.86 8.28 23.69
C GLY A 218 14.11 7.14 22.98
N ASN A 219 12.89 7.37 22.53
CA ASN A 219 12.02 6.38 21.89
C ASN A 219 11.95 6.53 20.35
N VAL A 220 12.88 7.28 19.77
CA VAL A 220 12.94 7.46 18.31
C VAL A 220 13.64 6.27 17.68
N ILE A 221 12.99 5.65 16.70
CA ILE A 221 13.58 4.64 15.82
C ILE A 221 13.80 5.32 14.47
N ALA A 222 15.05 5.46 14.06
CA ALA A 222 15.38 6.07 12.77
C ALA A 222 15.14 5.09 11.62
N PRO A 223 14.60 5.54 10.47
CA PRO A 223 14.42 4.68 9.29
C PRO A 223 15.68 3.94 8.87
N GLU A 224 16.85 4.60 8.96
CA GLU A 224 18.16 4.04 8.62
C GLU A 224 18.52 2.82 9.48
N GLU A 225 18.12 2.80 10.74
CA GLU A 225 18.36 1.65 11.64
C GLU A 225 17.60 0.42 11.13
N ILE A 226 16.33 0.60 10.74
CA ILE A 226 15.50 -0.48 10.18
C ILE A 226 16.07 -0.94 8.83
N ILE A 227 16.42 0.00 7.95
CA ILE A 227 16.96 -0.29 6.62
C ILE A 227 18.27 -1.08 6.72
N ASN A 228 19.18 -0.67 7.60
CA ASN A 228 20.48 -1.33 7.78
C ASN A 228 20.33 -2.74 8.39
N GLN A 229 19.34 -2.95 9.26
CA GLN A 229 19.16 -4.21 9.95
C GLN A 229 18.29 -5.21 9.16
N TYR A 230 17.24 -4.73 8.50
CA TYR A 230 16.20 -5.59 7.91
C TYR A 230 15.97 -5.36 6.42
N GLY A 231 16.52 -4.27 5.87
CA GLY A 231 16.29 -3.84 4.48
C GLY A 231 15.09 -2.90 4.32
N ALA A 232 15.12 -2.12 3.24
CA ALA A 232 14.10 -1.10 2.98
C ALA A 232 12.70 -1.70 2.75
N ASP A 233 12.61 -2.90 2.17
CA ASP A 233 11.31 -3.57 1.94
C ASP A 233 10.55 -3.86 3.23
N ILE A 234 11.23 -4.12 4.35
CA ILE A 234 10.57 -4.33 5.64
C ILE A 234 9.97 -3.03 6.17
N LEU A 235 10.69 -1.91 6.04
CA LEU A 235 10.17 -0.59 6.42
C LEU A 235 8.94 -0.23 5.57
N ARG A 236 9.01 -0.43 4.26
CA ARG A 236 7.91 -0.17 3.33
C ARG A 236 6.70 -1.07 3.62
N LEU A 237 6.95 -2.35 3.89
CA LEU A 237 5.90 -3.31 4.25
C LEU A 237 5.22 -2.92 5.57
N TRP A 238 5.98 -2.41 6.57
CA TRP A 238 5.41 -1.92 7.81
C TRP A 238 4.45 -0.76 7.58
N VAL A 239 4.88 0.27 6.84
CA VAL A 239 4.02 1.44 6.53
C VAL A 239 2.72 1.02 5.85
N THR A 240 2.78 0.03 4.96
CA THR A 240 1.62 -0.43 4.19
C THR A 240 0.78 -1.50 4.91
N SER A 241 1.26 -2.05 6.01
CA SER A 241 0.52 -3.05 6.80
C SER A 241 -0.54 -2.45 7.72
N ALA A 242 -0.46 -1.14 7.99
CA ALA A 242 -1.36 -0.42 8.88
C ALA A 242 -2.19 0.61 8.10
N ASP A 243 -3.32 1.01 8.68
CA ASP A 243 -4.12 2.13 8.17
C ASP A 243 -3.44 3.45 8.56
N PHE A 244 -2.71 4.03 7.63
CA PHE A 244 -1.94 5.27 7.81
C PHE A 244 -2.82 6.52 8.05
N THR A 245 -4.12 6.45 7.85
CA THR A 245 -5.03 7.58 8.15
C THR A 245 -5.14 7.86 9.65
N HIS A 246 -4.66 6.93 10.47
CA HIS A 246 -4.54 7.00 11.92
C HIS A 246 -3.07 7.00 12.35
N ASP A 247 -2.83 7.22 13.65
CA ASP A 247 -1.49 7.05 14.20
C ASP A 247 -1.07 5.59 14.14
N ILE A 248 0.17 5.32 13.70
CA ILE A 248 0.71 3.97 13.52
C ILE A 248 1.83 3.68 14.51
N ASN A 249 1.75 2.51 15.13
CA ASN A 249 2.73 2.10 16.12
C ASN A 249 3.97 1.48 15.45
N LEU A 250 5.15 1.81 15.97
CA LEU A 250 6.41 1.21 15.58
C LEU A 250 7.13 0.67 16.81
N SER A 251 7.43 -0.65 16.80
CA SER A 251 8.24 -1.32 17.81
C SER A 251 9.01 -2.49 17.19
N GLU A 252 10.04 -2.98 17.89
CA GLU A 252 10.78 -4.17 17.44
C GLU A 252 9.90 -5.40 17.28
N ASP A 253 8.91 -5.59 18.15
CA ASP A 253 8.03 -6.77 18.09
C ASP A 253 7.10 -6.73 16.89
N ILE A 254 6.60 -5.54 16.51
CA ILE A 254 5.86 -5.34 15.26
C ILE A 254 6.75 -5.68 14.06
N LEU A 255 8.00 -5.20 14.05
CA LEU A 255 8.94 -5.48 12.97
C LEU A 255 9.26 -6.99 12.87
N LYS A 256 9.45 -7.69 14.01
CA LYS A 256 9.67 -9.14 14.02
C LYS A 256 8.49 -9.92 13.42
N GLN A 257 7.25 -9.54 13.75
CA GLN A 257 6.06 -10.15 13.17
C GLN A 257 5.99 -9.93 11.65
N LEU A 258 6.30 -8.72 11.19
CA LEU A 258 6.32 -8.41 9.76
C LEU A 258 7.43 -9.15 8.99
N ILE A 259 8.57 -9.38 9.60
CA ILE A 259 9.63 -10.20 9.02
C ILE A 259 9.13 -11.63 8.78
N GLU A 260 8.34 -12.19 9.67
CA GLU A 260 7.75 -13.52 9.45
C GLU A 260 6.72 -13.51 8.31
N VAL A 261 5.90 -12.46 8.20
CA VAL A 261 5.00 -12.28 7.04
C VAL A 261 5.79 -12.18 5.73
N TYR A 262 6.81 -11.34 5.71
CA TYR A 262 7.70 -11.19 4.54
C TYR A 262 8.36 -12.52 4.15
N ARG A 263 8.86 -13.30 5.13
CA ARG A 263 9.45 -14.62 4.88
C ARG A 263 8.48 -15.57 4.21
N LYS A 264 7.21 -15.60 4.64
CA LYS A 264 6.16 -16.43 4.02
C LYS A 264 5.93 -16.03 2.58
N ILE A 265 5.76 -14.73 2.29
CA ILE A 265 5.60 -14.21 0.92
C ILE A 265 6.82 -14.61 0.07
N ARG A 266 8.03 -14.35 0.57
CA ARG A 266 9.28 -14.68 -0.14
C ARG A 266 9.45 -16.18 -0.38
N ASN A 267 9.05 -17.02 0.55
CA ASN A 267 9.11 -18.47 0.38
C ASN A 267 8.14 -18.97 -0.68
N THR A 268 6.91 -18.41 -0.74
CA THR A 268 5.95 -18.68 -1.83
C THR A 268 6.56 -18.32 -3.19
N ILE A 269 7.13 -17.12 -3.31
CA ILE A 269 7.80 -16.66 -4.55
C ILE A 269 8.95 -17.59 -4.93
N ARG A 270 9.79 -17.99 -3.98
CA ARG A 270 10.91 -18.91 -4.24
C ARG A 270 10.43 -20.28 -4.74
N PHE A 271 9.33 -20.78 -4.20
CA PHE A 271 8.75 -22.05 -4.63
C PHE A 271 8.22 -21.92 -6.07
N LEU A 272 7.46 -20.85 -6.36
CA LEU A 272 6.95 -20.57 -7.70
C LEU A 272 8.08 -20.47 -8.72
N LEU A 273 9.10 -19.69 -8.44
CA LEU A 273 10.26 -19.53 -9.31
C LEU A 273 11.03 -20.84 -9.49
N GLY A 274 11.28 -21.56 -8.40
CA GLY A 274 12.00 -22.84 -8.43
C GLY A 274 11.25 -23.94 -9.15
N GLY A 275 9.91 -23.98 -9.06
CA GLY A 275 9.08 -24.96 -9.79
C GLY A 275 9.00 -24.73 -11.29
N CYS A 276 9.39 -23.55 -11.76
CA CYS A 276 9.43 -23.19 -13.18
C CYS A 276 10.84 -23.24 -13.80
N TYR A 277 11.81 -23.88 -13.17
CA TYR A 277 13.22 -23.88 -13.60
C TYR A 277 13.46 -24.43 -15.02
N ASP A 278 12.61 -25.37 -15.48
CA ASP A 278 12.65 -26.04 -16.80
C ASP A 278 11.46 -25.68 -17.69
N PHE A 279 10.82 -24.54 -17.40
CA PHE A 279 9.62 -24.09 -18.10
C PHE A 279 9.92 -22.88 -18.98
N ASP A 280 9.64 -23.04 -20.26
CA ASP A 280 9.67 -21.94 -21.23
C ASP A 280 8.23 -21.47 -21.52
N PRO A 281 7.83 -20.28 -21.06
CA PRO A 281 6.48 -19.77 -21.26
C PRO A 281 6.11 -19.53 -22.73
N GLU A 282 7.09 -19.33 -23.61
CA GLU A 282 6.84 -19.06 -25.03
C GLU A 282 6.45 -20.34 -25.82
N THR A 283 7.00 -21.49 -25.42
CA THR A 283 6.84 -22.74 -26.16
C THR A 283 6.05 -23.84 -25.44
N GLN A 284 5.91 -23.73 -24.10
CA GLN A 284 5.38 -24.80 -23.26
C GLN A 284 4.11 -24.41 -22.48
N ALA A 285 3.66 -23.15 -22.61
CA ALA A 285 2.45 -22.70 -21.94
C ALA A 285 1.21 -23.47 -22.42
N VAL A 286 0.40 -23.90 -21.46
CA VAL A 286 -0.88 -24.56 -21.70
C VAL A 286 -1.98 -23.51 -21.79
N LYS A 287 -2.86 -23.61 -22.78
CA LYS A 287 -4.02 -22.72 -22.91
C LYS A 287 -4.96 -22.90 -21.72
N TYR A 288 -5.61 -21.82 -21.28
CA TYR A 288 -6.53 -21.83 -20.13
C TYR A 288 -7.61 -22.94 -20.25
N SER A 289 -8.20 -23.13 -21.44
CA SER A 289 -9.18 -24.19 -21.70
C SER A 289 -8.67 -25.60 -21.48
N ASP A 290 -7.35 -25.81 -21.63
CA ASP A 290 -6.71 -27.12 -21.61
C ASP A 290 -5.97 -27.36 -20.27
N MET A 291 -6.05 -26.40 -19.36
CA MET A 291 -5.45 -26.49 -18.01
C MET A 291 -6.26 -27.42 -17.11
N GLU A 292 -5.56 -28.06 -16.17
CA GLU A 292 -6.20 -28.78 -15.07
C GLU A 292 -7.11 -27.85 -14.25
N GLU A 293 -8.21 -28.37 -13.73
CA GLU A 293 -9.21 -27.56 -13.03
C GLU A 293 -8.62 -26.86 -11.78
N LEU A 294 -7.77 -27.54 -11.02
CA LEU A 294 -7.06 -26.96 -9.88
C LEU A 294 -6.19 -25.74 -10.28
N ASP A 295 -5.56 -25.80 -11.45
CA ASP A 295 -4.73 -24.71 -11.95
C ASP A 295 -5.60 -23.52 -12.40
N ARG A 296 -6.75 -23.78 -12.99
CA ARG A 296 -7.77 -22.76 -13.32
C ARG A 296 -8.33 -22.12 -12.04
N TRP A 297 -8.57 -22.91 -10.98
CA TRP A 297 -8.95 -22.38 -9.68
C TRP A 297 -7.88 -21.46 -9.10
N ALA A 298 -6.61 -21.80 -9.21
CA ALA A 298 -5.52 -20.94 -8.73
C ALA A 298 -5.49 -19.59 -9.50
N LEU A 299 -5.77 -19.61 -10.81
CA LEU A 299 -5.90 -18.39 -11.60
C LEU A 299 -7.17 -17.58 -11.26
N TYR A 300 -8.29 -18.23 -10.94
CA TYR A 300 -9.48 -17.57 -10.41
C TYR A 300 -9.16 -16.85 -9.08
N ARG A 301 -8.41 -17.48 -8.17
CA ARG A 301 -7.96 -16.83 -6.91
C ARG A 301 -7.02 -15.66 -7.17
N LEU A 302 -6.14 -15.78 -8.17
CA LEU A 302 -5.28 -14.69 -8.62
C LEU A 302 -6.10 -13.51 -9.16
N ASN A 303 -7.11 -13.78 -9.97
CA ASN A 303 -7.99 -12.75 -10.54
C ASN A 303 -8.66 -11.93 -9.44
N ASN A 304 -9.20 -12.60 -8.42
CA ASN A 304 -9.78 -11.96 -7.24
C ASN A 304 -8.75 -11.12 -6.47
N LEU A 305 -7.48 -11.55 -6.42
CA LEU A 305 -6.40 -10.78 -5.80
C LEU A 305 -6.09 -9.51 -6.61
N ILE A 306 -6.05 -9.61 -7.95
CA ILE A 306 -5.79 -8.45 -8.85
C ILE A 306 -6.86 -7.38 -8.63
N GLU A 307 -8.13 -7.75 -8.61
CA GLU A 307 -9.23 -6.81 -8.39
C GLU A 307 -9.13 -6.12 -7.01
N LYS A 308 -8.88 -6.90 -5.96
CA LYS A 308 -8.69 -6.37 -4.61
C LYS A 308 -7.47 -5.45 -4.52
N ALA A 309 -6.37 -5.83 -5.17
CA ALA A 309 -5.15 -5.04 -5.21
C ALA A 309 -5.39 -3.70 -5.92
N THR A 310 -6.01 -3.73 -7.10
CA THR A 310 -6.34 -2.53 -7.88
C THR A 310 -7.19 -1.56 -7.06
N GLY A 311 -8.30 -2.03 -6.48
CA GLY A 311 -9.14 -1.20 -5.63
C GLY A 311 -8.44 -0.65 -4.39
N ALA A 312 -7.54 -1.43 -3.78
CA ALA A 312 -6.75 -1.01 -2.63
C ALA A 312 -5.74 0.10 -3.00
N TYR A 313 -5.07 0.00 -4.14
CA TYR A 313 -4.14 1.04 -4.61
C TYR A 313 -4.88 2.32 -5.03
N GLU A 314 -6.00 2.21 -5.76
CA GLU A 314 -6.80 3.36 -6.19
C GLU A 314 -7.43 4.13 -5.01
N SER A 315 -7.76 3.42 -3.93
CA SER A 315 -8.32 4.03 -2.70
C SER A 315 -7.25 4.38 -1.66
N TYR A 316 -5.96 4.14 -1.93
CA TYR A 316 -4.86 4.24 -0.97
C TYR A 316 -5.01 3.33 0.26
N GLY A 317 -5.83 2.27 0.16
CA GLY A 317 -6.07 1.28 1.22
C GLY A 317 -4.99 0.19 1.28
N TYR A 318 -3.71 0.55 1.34
CA TYR A 318 -2.57 -0.37 1.22
C TYR A 318 -2.61 -1.55 2.20
N HIS A 319 -3.12 -1.35 3.41
CA HIS A 319 -3.29 -2.42 4.39
C HIS A 319 -4.25 -3.52 3.91
N GLN A 320 -5.23 -3.19 3.08
CA GLN A 320 -6.14 -4.17 2.47
C GLN A 320 -5.38 -5.05 1.48
N PHE A 321 -4.52 -4.45 0.64
CA PHE A 321 -3.63 -5.21 -0.25
C PHE A 321 -2.65 -6.08 0.54
N PHE A 322 -2.02 -5.54 1.60
CA PHE A 322 -1.13 -6.31 2.47
C PHE A 322 -1.79 -7.60 2.99
N HIS A 323 -3.00 -7.50 3.52
CA HIS A 323 -3.74 -8.65 4.01
C HIS A 323 -4.16 -9.61 2.89
N ALA A 324 -4.62 -9.09 1.75
CA ALA A 324 -5.00 -9.91 0.61
C ALA A 324 -3.80 -10.70 0.05
N LEU A 325 -2.65 -10.04 -0.12
CA LEU A 325 -1.40 -10.67 -0.56
C LEU A 325 -0.93 -11.75 0.41
N HIS A 326 -0.90 -11.45 1.71
CA HIS A 326 -0.51 -12.42 2.73
C HIS A 326 -1.42 -13.65 2.72
N ASN A 327 -2.73 -13.45 2.70
CA ASN A 327 -3.69 -14.55 2.68
C ASN A 327 -3.54 -15.38 1.41
N PHE A 328 -3.42 -14.78 0.25
CA PHE A 328 -3.19 -15.49 -1.00
C PHE A 328 -1.91 -16.33 -0.94
N CYS A 329 -0.79 -15.75 -0.52
CA CYS A 329 0.49 -16.47 -0.44
C CYS A 329 0.46 -17.62 0.58
N VAL A 330 -0.19 -17.44 1.72
CA VAL A 330 -0.18 -18.41 2.81
C VAL A 330 -1.31 -19.42 2.69
N VAL A 331 -2.54 -18.96 2.54
CA VAL A 331 -3.72 -19.82 2.56
C VAL A 331 -3.92 -20.49 1.21
N ASP A 332 -4.08 -19.69 0.14
CA ASP A 332 -4.39 -20.25 -1.17
C ASP A 332 -3.19 -20.98 -1.78
N MET A 333 -2.00 -20.40 -1.68
CA MET A 333 -0.81 -20.97 -2.32
C MET A 333 -0.09 -21.97 -1.44
N SER A 334 0.53 -21.54 -0.33
CA SER A 334 1.44 -22.40 0.43
C SER A 334 0.76 -23.55 1.16
N ASN A 335 -0.42 -23.30 1.76
CA ASN A 335 -1.13 -24.33 2.54
C ASN A 335 -1.99 -25.25 1.67
N PHE A 336 -2.22 -24.88 0.41
CA PHE A 336 -3.06 -25.68 -0.46
C PHE A 336 -2.44 -25.91 -1.84
N TYR A 337 -2.58 -24.97 -2.78
CA TYR A 337 -2.27 -25.18 -4.19
C TYR A 337 -0.87 -25.74 -4.41
N LEU A 338 0.15 -25.08 -3.86
CA LEU A 338 1.55 -25.48 -4.05
C LEU A 338 1.87 -26.81 -3.37
N ASP A 339 1.14 -27.17 -2.32
CA ASP A 339 1.33 -28.46 -1.64
C ASP A 339 0.74 -29.60 -2.47
N VAL A 340 -0.46 -29.43 -3.00
CA VAL A 340 -1.14 -30.44 -3.84
C VAL A 340 -0.38 -30.70 -5.15
N ILE A 341 0.11 -29.65 -5.81
CA ILE A 341 0.80 -29.82 -7.12
C ILE A 341 2.21 -30.39 -7.03
N LYS A 342 2.80 -30.54 -5.81
CA LYS A 342 4.15 -31.10 -5.64
C LYS A 342 4.34 -32.44 -6.33
N ASP A 343 3.36 -33.32 -6.22
CA ASP A 343 3.42 -34.62 -6.88
C ASP A 343 3.52 -34.49 -8.40
N ARG A 344 2.70 -33.64 -9.02
CA ARG A 344 2.78 -33.37 -10.46
C ARG A 344 4.14 -32.76 -10.85
N LEU A 345 4.65 -31.82 -10.09
CA LEU A 345 5.91 -31.14 -10.40
C LEU A 345 7.13 -32.06 -10.32
N TYR A 346 7.17 -32.95 -9.33
CA TYR A 346 8.36 -33.77 -9.05
C TYR A 346 8.26 -35.21 -9.57
N CYS A 347 7.06 -35.72 -9.74
CA CYS A 347 6.85 -37.11 -10.09
C CYS A 347 6.33 -37.34 -11.53
N SER A 348 5.80 -36.33 -12.21
CA SER A 348 5.46 -36.46 -13.63
C SER A 348 6.68 -36.32 -14.56
N ALA A 349 6.54 -36.77 -15.81
CA ALA A 349 7.55 -36.57 -16.83
C ALA A 349 7.71 -35.09 -17.22
N PRO A 350 8.88 -34.65 -17.70
CA PRO A 350 9.10 -33.23 -18.06
C PRO A 350 8.10 -32.69 -19.08
N GLY A 351 7.64 -33.49 -20.04
CA GLY A 351 6.66 -33.08 -21.05
C GLY A 351 5.20 -33.38 -20.71
N ASP A 352 4.91 -33.79 -19.47
CA ASP A 352 3.54 -34.11 -19.05
C ASP A 352 2.66 -32.86 -19.04
N GLN A 353 1.45 -32.99 -19.62
CA GLN A 353 0.53 -31.86 -19.75
C GLN A 353 0.07 -31.31 -18.40
N GLY A 354 -0.23 -32.16 -17.42
CA GLY A 354 -0.63 -31.73 -16.09
C GLY A 354 0.49 -30.99 -15.36
N ARG A 355 1.76 -31.42 -15.57
CA ARG A 355 2.93 -30.70 -15.06
C ARG A 355 3.09 -29.32 -15.72
N ARG A 356 2.96 -29.24 -17.06
CA ARG A 356 3.04 -27.97 -17.81
C ARG A 356 1.87 -27.04 -17.48
N SER A 357 0.67 -27.60 -17.24
CA SER A 357 -0.48 -26.84 -16.74
C SER A 357 -0.17 -26.15 -15.41
N ALA A 358 0.35 -26.89 -14.43
CA ALA A 358 0.77 -26.34 -13.14
C ALA A 358 1.85 -25.26 -13.30
N GLN A 359 2.88 -25.50 -14.12
CA GLN A 359 3.95 -24.54 -14.36
C GLN A 359 3.45 -23.26 -15.05
N THR A 360 2.49 -23.38 -15.98
CA THR A 360 1.84 -22.22 -16.61
C THR A 360 1.10 -21.36 -15.56
N ALA A 361 0.31 -22.00 -14.69
CA ALA A 361 -0.37 -21.29 -13.61
C ALA A 361 0.63 -20.64 -12.64
N MET A 362 1.66 -21.37 -12.22
CA MET A 362 2.71 -20.87 -11.33
C MET A 362 3.44 -19.67 -11.92
N MET A 363 3.81 -19.70 -13.19
CA MET A 363 4.49 -18.60 -13.88
C MET A 363 3.59 -17.38 -13.97
N THR A 364 2.33 -17.57 -14.35
CA THR A 364 1.33 -16.52 -14.43
C THR A 364 1.11 -15.87 -13.05
N ILE A 365 0.95 -16.68 -11.99
CA ILE A 365 0.80 -16.18 -10.62
C ILE A 365 2.03 -15.38 -10.20
N LEU A 366 3.22 -15.92 -10.44
CA LEU A 366 4.48 -15.26 -10.05
C LEU A 366 4.64 -13.90 -10.72
N GLU A 367 4.39 -13.81 -12.01
CA GLU A 367 4.49 -12.56 -12.77
C GLU A 367 3.53 -11.49 -12.22
N HIS A 368 2.26 -11.85 -12.05
CA HIS A 368 1.27 -10.91 -11.53
C HIS A 368 1.53 -10.50 -10.07
N LEU A 369 1.98 -11.42 -9.21
CA LEU A 369 2.40 -11.09 -7.85
C LEU A 369 3.54 -10.07 -7.84
N VAL A 370 4.56 -10.28 -8.68
CA VAL A 370 5.71 -9.37 -8.75
C VAL A 370 5.30 -7.98 -9.19
N LEU A 371 4.40 -7.87 -10.18
CA LEU A 371 3.86 -6.59 -10.63
C LEU A 371 3.08 -5.87 -9.51
N MET A 372 2.17 -6.57 -8.82
CA MET A 372 1.38 -5.98 -7.73
C MET A 372 2.23 -5.60 -6.50
N MET A 373 3.30 -6.34 -6.24
CA MET A 373 4.20 -6.07 -5.10
C MET A 373 5.20 -4.96 -5.37
N ALA A 374 5.53 -4.67 -6.63
CA ALA A 374 6.60 -3.74 -7.01
C ALA A 374 6.51 -2.35 -6.34
N PRO A 375 5.33 -1.74 -6.16
CA PRO A 375 5.23 -0.45 -5.47
C PRO A 375 5.57 -0.51 -3.98
N ILE A 376 5.49 -1.67 -3.32
CA ILE A 376 5.72 -1.85 -1.87
C ILE A 376 7.03 -2.59 -1.61
N LEU A 377 7.15 -3.82 -2.08
CA LEU A 377 8.34 -4.66 -1.95
C LEU A 377 9.26 -4.46 -3.17
N THR A 378 9.69 -3.23 -3.36
CA THR A 378 10.35 -2.73 -4.57
C THR A 378 11.61 -3.53 -4.92
N PHE A 379 12.47 -3.77 -3.92
CA PHE A 379 13.75 -4.46 -4.15
C PHE A 379 13.55 -5.96 -4.36
N THR A 380 12.65 -6.57 -3.59
CA THR A 380 12.30 -7.99 -3.75
C THR A 380 11.66 -8.25 -5.12
N ALA A 381 10.72 -7.40 -5.54
CA ALA A 381 10.07 -7.51 -6.83
C ALA A 381 11.07 -7.38 -7.99
N GLU A 382 11.98 -6.42 -7.93
CA GLU A 382 13.03 -6.23 -8.94
C GLU A 382 14.00 -7.42 -8.98
N GLU A 383 14.38 -7.98 -7.82
CA GLU A 383 15.21 -9.17 -7.77
C GLU A 383 14.54 -10.36 -8.48
N VAL A 384 13.27 -10.60 -8.15
CA VAL A 384 12.50 -11.70 -8.78
C VAL A 384 12.32 -11.46 -10.27
N TRP A 385 11.98 -10.24 -10.68
CA TRP A 385 11.79 -9.87 -12.09
C TRP A 385 12.98 -10.22 -12.97
N ARG A 386 14.20 -10.01 -12.48
CA ARG A 386 15.45 -10.34 -13.19
C ARG A 386 15.68 -11.85 -13.37
N HIS A 387 15.02 -12.67 -12.55
CA HIS A 387 15.14 -14.13 -12.60
C HIS A 387 13.99 -14.81 -13.33
N LEU A 388 12.96 -14.06 -13.75
CA LEU A 388 11.87 -14.62 -14.55
C LEU A 388 12.35 -14.94 -15.97
N PRO A 389 11.96 -16.10 -16.56
CA PRO A 389 12.27 -16.44 -17.94
C PRO A 389 11.48 -15.61 -18.94
N GLY A 390 11.94 -15.58 -20.19
CA GLY A 390 11.31 -14.88 -21.31
C GLY A 390 11.78 -13.44 -21.52
N SER A 391 11.34 -12.80 -22.60
CA SER A 391 11.68 -11.41 -22.94
C SER A 391 10.83 -10.44 -22.11
N ARG A 392 11.48 -9.50 -21.39
CA ARG A 392 10.82 -8.59 -20.44
C ARG A 392 11.36 -7.18 -20.53
N LYS A 393 10.61 -6.20 -20.01
CA LYS A 393 11.11 -4.85 -19.74
C LYS A 393 12.30 -4.91 -18.77
N GLN A 394 13.25 -3.98 -18.90
CA GLN A 394 14.52 -3.99 -18.15
C GLN A 394 14.30 -3.97 -16.62
N SER A 395 13.23 -3.37 -16.14
CA SER A 395 12.86 -3.29 -14.74
C SER A 395 11.37 -3.54 -14.58
N VAL A 396 10.97 -4.13 -13.47
CA VAL A 396 9.55 -4.27 -13.09
C VAL A 396 8.86 -2.92 -12.98
N GLN A 397 9.58 -1.87 -12.62
CA GLN A 397 9.04 -0.50 -12.50
C GLN A 397 8.62 0.11 -13.85
N LEU A 398 9.05 -0.47 -14.96
CA LEU A 398 8.65 -0.07 -16.32
C LEU A 398 7.50 -0.92 -16.87
N ALA A 399 7.08 -1.93 -16.14
CA ALA A 399 5.98 -2.81 -16.53
C ALA A 399 4.62 -2.20 -16.16
N ASP A 400 3.59 -2.60 -16.89
CA ASP A 400 2.24 -2.11 -16.65
C ASP A 400 1.60 -2.87 -15.48
N TRP A 401 0.61 -2.23 -14.85
CA TRP A 401 -0.19 -2.88 -13.79
C TRP A 401 -0.96 -4.07 -14.37
N PRO A 402 -1.07 -5.20 -13.64
CA PRO A 402 -1.79 -6.36 -14.13
C PRO A 402 -3.31 -6.11 -14.15
N GLU A 403 -3.95 -6.56 -15.22
CA GLU A 403 -5.39 -6.46 -15.38
C GLU A 403 -6.07 -7.79 -15.03
N SER A 404 -7.28 -7.72 -14.45
CA SER A 404 -8.14 -8.90 -14.28
C SER A 404 -8.59 -9.41 -15.65
N ARG A 405 -8.73 -10.75 -15.76
CA ARG A 405 -9.12 -11.40 -17.01
C ARG A 405 -10.49 -12.04 -16.88
N PRO A 406 -11.45 -11.69 -17.76
CA PRO A 406 -12.80 -12.27 -17.70
C PRO A 406 -12.83 -13.80 -17.79
N GLU A 407 -11.89 -14.41 -18.54
CA GLU A 407 -11.80 -15.86 -18.65
C GLU A 407 -11.38 -16.56 -17.33
N TRP A 408 -10.80 -15.82 -16.37
CA TRP A 408 -10.45 -16.36 -15.06
C TRP A 408 -11.54 -16.09 -13.99
N ASP A 409 -12.56 -15.30 -14.32
CA ASP A 409 -13.68 -15.00 -13.41
C ASP A 409 -14.77 -16.10 -13.49
N ASP A 410 -14.42 -17.31 -13.07
CA ASP A 410 -15.32 -18.46 -13.01
C ASP A 410 -15.89 -18.62 -11.59
N GLN A 411 -16.97 -17.93 -11.32
CA GLN A 411 -17.65 -17.97 -10.02
C GLN A 411 -18.21 -19.36 -9.69
N GLU A 412 -18.62 -20.14 -10.70
CA GLU A 412 -19.10 -21.50 -10.52
C GLU A 412 -17.97 -22.43 -10.06
N LEU A 413 -16.81 -22.33 -10.71
CA LEU A 413 -15.60 -23.02 -10.30
C LEU A 413 -15.21 -22.63 -8.87
N GLY A 414 -15.20 -21.32 -8.56
CA GLY A 414 -14.93 -20.80 -7.22
C GLY A 414 -15.81 -21.45 -6.16
N SER A 415 -17.11 -21.46 -6.38
CA SER A 415 -18.10 -22.03 -5.43
C SER A 415 -17.95 -23.55 -5.24
N ARG A 416 -17.68 -24.30 -6.32
CA ARG A 416 -17.41 -25.74 -6.23
C ARG A 416 -16.20 -26.02 -5.35
N TRP A 417 -15.12 -25.28 -5.55
CA TRP A 417 -13.89 -25.45 -4.79
C TRP A 417 -14.02 -24.99 -3.32
N GLU A 418 -14.90 -24.06 -2.99
CA GLU A 418 -15.17 -23.70 -1.60
C GLU A 418 -15.65 -24.92 -0.79
N THR A 419 -16.65 -25.66 -1.30
CA THR A 419 -17.13 -26.90 -0.63
C THR A 419 -16.03 -27.97 -0.52
N LEU A 420 -15.20 -28.10 -1.56
CA LEU A 420 -14.11 -29.08 -1.59
C LEU A 420 -12.99 -28.72 -0.60
N LEU A 421 -12.70 -27.44 -0.45
CA LEU A 421 -11.73 -26.93 0.54
C LEU A 421 -12.24 -27.10 1.97
N GLU A 422 -13.52 -26.85 2.22
CA GLU A 422 -14.13 -27.14 3.53
C GLU A 422 -14.06 -28.61 3.88
N LEU A 423 -14.32 -29.51 2.91
CA LEU A 423 -14.17 -30.96 3.09
C LEU A 423 -12.71 -31.36 3.38
N ARG A 424 -11.76 -30.74 2.68
CA ARG A 424 -10.32 -30.93 2.93
C ARG A 424 -9.92 -30.48 4.34
N ASP A 425 -10.48 -29.38 4.84
CA ASP A 425 -10.21 -28.91 6.19
C ASP A 425 -10.66 -29.94 7.24
N GLU A 426 -11.85 -30.55 7.05
CA GLU A 426 -12.36 -31.63 7.91
C GLU A 426 -11.43 -32.85 7.89
N VAL A 427 -10.98 -33.27 6.70
CA VAL A 427 -10.05 -34.40 6.55
C VAL A 427 -8.69 -34.07 7.18
N THR A 428 -8.19 -32.85 6.99
CA THR A 428 -6.92 -32.40 7.57
C THR A 428 -6.98 -32.46 9.11
N TRP A 429 -8.08 -32.00 9.69
CA TRP A 429 -8.31 -32.12 11.12
C TRP A 429 -8.31 -33.59 11.60
N ALA A 430 -9.01 -34.46 10.87
CA ALA A 430 -9.04 -35.91 11.22
C ALA A 430 -7.65 -36.56 11.12
N LEU A 431 -6.86 -36.20 10.09
CA LEU A 431 -5.47 -36.63 9.93
C LEU A 431 -4.58 -36.17 11.11
N GLU A 432 -4.78 -34.96 11.63
CA GLU A 432 -4.05 -34.48 12.81
C GLU A 432 -4.43 -35.26 14.08
N GLN A 433 -5.70 -35.66 14.26
CA GLN A 433 -6.10 -36.54 15.36
C GLN A 433 -5.42 -37.91 15.22
N ALA A 434 -5.47 -38.51 14.03
CA ALA A 434 -4.82 -39.80 13.75
C ALA A 434 -3.29 -39.77 13.99
N ARG A 435 -2.63 -38.63 13.74
CA ARG A 435 -1.20 -38.44 14.10
C ARG A 435 -0.99 -38.38 15.59
N LYS A 436 -1.81 -37.65 16.35
CA LYS A 436 -1.74 -37.58 17.81
C LYS A 436 -1.93 -38.95 18.43
N ASP A 437 -2.84 -39.76 17.87
CA ASP A 437 -3.14 -41.12 18.30
C ASP A 437 -2.12 -42.14 17.77
N LYS A 438 -1.12 -41.70 16.98
CA LYS A 438 -0.06 -42.53 16.40
C LYS A 438 -0.57 -43.61 15.43
N VAL A 439 -1.71 -43.43 14.83
CA VAL A 439 -2.24 -44.29 13.75
C VAL A 439 -1.38 -44.15 12.51
N ILE A 440 -0.99 -42.89 12.18
CA ILE A 440 -0.12 -42.51 11.06
C ILE A 440 1.01 -41.60 11.54
N GLY A 441 2.15 -41.58 10.84
CA GLY A 441 3.25 -40.63 11.07
C GLY A 441 3.17 -39.42 10.14
N GLY A 442 2.71 -39.59 8.91
CA GLY A 442 2.53 -38.53 7.91
C GLY A 442 1.25 -38.72 7.09
N SER A 443 0.77 -37.67 6.40
CA SER A 443 -0.48 -37.73 5.65
C SER A 443 -0.47 -38.83 4.57
N LEU A 444 0.65 -39.00 3.86
CA LEU A 444 0.82 -40.03 2.84
C LEU A 444 0.83 -41.47 3.40
N GLU A 445 0.88 -41.66 4.71
CA GLU A 445 0.66 -42.99 5.34
C GLU A 445 -0.83 -43.26 5.54
N GLY A 446 -1.69 -42.29 5.29
CA GLY A 446 -3.13 -42.38 5.51
C GLY A 446 -3.90 -42.92 4.32
N SER A 447 -4.91 -43.75 4.64
CA SER A 447 -6.05 -44.07 3.80
C SER A 447 -7.28 -43.43 4.42
N VAL A 448 -8.01 -42.65 3.66
CA VAL A 448 -9.13 -41.83 4.15
C VAL A 448 -10.44 -42.35 3.57
N THR A 449 -11.44 -42.60 4.42
CA THR A 449 -12.82 -42.84 3.99
C THR A 449 -13.71 -41.76 4.54
N VAL A 450 -14.43 -41.06 3.69
CA VAL A 450 -15.38 -40.00 4.04
C VAL A 450 -16.79 -40.47 3.76
N TRP A 451 -17.66 -40.47 4.75
CA TRP A 451 -19.11 -40.63 4.59
C TRP A 451 -19.74 -39.23 4.68
N ALA A 452 -20.34 -38.79 3.60
CA ALA A 452 -20.98 -37.49 3.54
C ALA A 452 -22.51 -37.63 3.51
N ASP A 453 -23.22 -36.60 3.96
CA ASP A 453 -24.64 -36.50 3.64
C ASP A 453 -24.84 -36.29 2.13
N GLN A 454 -26.10 -36.36 1.69
CA GLN A 454 -26.40 -36.36 0.25
C GLN A 454 -25.99 -35.05 -0.43
N ASP A 455 -26.12 -33.90 0.23
CA ASP A 455 -25.79 -32.58 -0.35
C ASP A 455 -24.28 -32.44 -0.58
N ILE A 456 -23.48 -32.77 0.42
CA ILE A 456 -22.00 -32.72 0.30
C ILE A 456 -21.51 -33.77 -0.69
N TYR A 457 -22.08 -34.99 -0.66
CA TYR A 457 -21.73 -36.02 -1.62
C TYR A 457 -21.99 -35.57 -3.06
N ASP A 458 -23.17 -35.04 -3.36
CA ASP A 458 -23.53 -34.60 -4.70
C ASP A 458 -22.66 -33.45 -5.22
N LYS A 459 -22.18 -32.57 -4.33
CA LYS A 459 -21.27 -31.47 -4.67
C LYS A 459 -19.82 -31.90 -4.89
N THR A 460 -19.41 -33.05 -4.33
CA THR A 460 -17.99 -33.47 -4.32
C THR A 460 -17.70 -34.78 -5.01
N LYS A 461 -18.72 -35.58 -5.38
CA LYS A 461 -18.55 -36.91 -6.03
C LYS A 461 -17.77 -36.86 -7.33
N ASP A 462 -17.86 -35.78 -8.12
CA ASP A 462 -17.17 -35.64 -9.39
C ASP A 462 -15.64 -35.50 -9.21
N TYR A 463 -15.17 -35.28 -7.98
CA TYR A 463 -13.77 -35.23 -7.61
C TYR A 463 -13.26 -36.51 -6.94
N ALA A 464 -14.09 -37.56 -6.83
CA ALA A 464 -13.76 -38.78 -6.09
C ALA A 464 -12.40 -39.38 -6.48
N ASP A 465 -12.09 -39.38 -7.79
CA ASP A 465 -10.82 -39.91 -8.32
C ASP A 465 -9.60 -38.97 -8.06
N GLN A 466 -9.80 -37.78 -7.51
CA GLN A 466 -8.76 -36.79 -7.25
C GLN A 466 -8.60 -36.48 -5.76
N LEU A 467 -9.47 -37.03 -4.90
CA LEU A 467 -9.48 -36.73 -3.46
C LEU A 467 -8.19 -37.15 -2.74
N ASP A 468 -7.54 -38.22 -3.19
CA ASP A 468 -6.24 -38.62 -2.66
C ASP A 468 -5.17 -37.54 -2.84
N ASN A 469 -5.13 -36.92 -4.02
CA ASN A 469 -4.23 -35.78 -4.30
C ASN A 469 -4.64 -34.54 -3.52
N ILE A 470 -5.94 -34.19 -3.49
CA ILE A 470 -6.47 -33.00 -2.80
C ILE A 470 -6.23 -33.09 -1.28
N PHE A 471 -6.37 -34.27 -0.69
CA PHE A 471 -6.12 -34.51 0.74
C PHE A 471 -4.65 -34.81 1.04
N ILE A 472 -3.84 -35.07 0.01
CA ILE A 472 -2.42 -35.45 0.10
C ILE A 472 -2.26 -36.73 0.94
N VAL A 473 -2.97 -37.77 0.53
CA VAL A 473 -2.98 -39.11 1.17
C VAL A 473 -2.71 -40.19 0.14
N SER A 474 -2.44 -41.42 0.58
CA SER A 474 -2.18 -42.52 -0.36
C SER A 474 -3.44 -43.10 -1.00
N SER A 475 -4.59 -42.96 -0.37
CA SER A 475 -5.89 -43.29 -0.95
C SER A 475 -7.00 -42.53 -0.25
N ALA A 476 -8.05 -42.18 -1.01
CA ALA A 476 -9.25 -41.56 -0.47
C ALA A 476 -10.49 -42.21 -1.10
N GLU A 477 -11.54 -42.35 -0.33
CA GLU A 477 -12.83 -42.87 -0.74
C GLU A 477 -13.94 -41.98 -0.21
N LEU A 478 -14.88 -41.59 -1.09
CA LEU A 478 -16.05 -40.80 -0.74
C LEU A 478 -17.33 -41.63 -0.90
N LEU A 479 -18.08 -41.76 0.17
CA LEU A 479 -19.28 -42.58 0.22
C LEU A 479 -20.51 -41.74 0.63
N PRO A 480 -21.68 -41.96 0.03
CA PRO A 480 -22.92 -41.36 0.50
C PRO A 480 -23.40 -42.05 1.79
N GLY A 481 -24.20 -41.36 2.59
CA GLY A 481 -24.88 -41.93 3.74
C GLY A 481 -24.05 -41.88 5.02
N ARG A 482 -23.94 -40.71 5.61
CA ARG A 482 -23.26 -40.47 6.91
C ARG A 482 -23.63 -41.45 8.02
N ASP A 483 -24.89 -41.91 8.07
CA ASP A 483 -25.37 -42.86 9.08
C ASP A 483 -24.83 -44.28 8.90
N GLN A 484 -24.29 -44.58 7.72
CA GLN A 484 -23.69 -45.87 7.41
C GLN A 484 -22.18 -45.96 7.75
N ALA A 485 -21.63 -44.85 8.28
CA ALA A 485 -20.22 -44.75 8.61
C ALA A 485 -19.80 -45.77 9.70
N SER A 486 -18.56 -46.23 9.61
CA SER A 486 -17.93 -47.05 10.62
C SER A 486 -18.08 -46.41 12.03
N PRO A 487 -18.34 -47.23 13.09
CA PRO A 487 -18.33 -46.72 14.47
C PRO A 487 -17.03 -46.06 14.92
N GLN A 488 -15.93 -46.31 14.20
CA GLN A 488 -14.61 -45.71 14.46
C GLN A 488 -14.40 -44.38 13.75
N ALA A 489 -15.32 -43.98 12.84
CA ALA A 489 -15.24 -42.74 12.13
C ALA A 489 -15.52 -41.55 13.08
N VAL A 490 -14.72 -40.50 12.96
CA VAL A 490 -14.89 -39.26 13.72
C VAL A 490 -15.88 -38.33 13.03
N GLU A 491 -16.67 -37.59 13.80
CA GLU A 491 -17.59 -36.57 13.30
C GLU A 491 -16.81 -35.36 12.77
N GLY A 492 -17.24 -34.83 11.64
CA GLY A 492 -16.75 -33.54 11.13
C GLY A 492 -17.05 -32.38 12.07
N GLN A 493 -16.26 -31.35 12.02
CA GLN A 493 -16.36 -30.17 12.89
C GLN A 493 -17.42 -29.17 12.41
N ARG A 494 -17.52 -28.99 11.11
CA ARG A 494 -18.39 -27.99 10.44
C ARG A 494 -19.32 -28.62 9.42
N LEU A 495 -18.83 -29.59 8.66
CA LEU A 495 -19.60 -30.28 7.65
C LEU A 495 -20.29 -31.53 8.21
N PRO A 496 -21.46 -31.93 7.69
CA PRO A 496 -22.16 -33.15 8.06
C PRO A 496 -21.51 -34.38 7.40
N VAL A 497 -20.27 -34.70 7.84
CA VAL A 497 -19.46 -35.82 7.35
C VAL A 497 -18.94 -36.65 8.53
N LYS A 498 -18.59 -37.89 8.24
CA LYS A 498 -17.82 -38.75 9.15
C LYS A 498 -16.57 -39.23 8.42
N ILE A 499 -15.46 -39.27 9.13
CA ILE A 499 -14.15 -39.51 8.54
C ILE A 499 -13.45 -40.61 9.30
N LEU A 500 -12.96 -41.62 8.59
CA LEU A 500 -12.13 -42.67 9.10
C LEU A 500 -10.72 -42.60 8.51
N ILE A 501 -9.72 -42.55 9.36
CA ILE A 501 -8.32 -42.60 8.96
C ILE A 501 -7.73 -43.93 9.33
N ASN A 502 -7.27 -44.69 8.34
CA ASN A 502 -6.53 -45.91 8.51
C ASN A 502 -5.09 -45.76 8.00
N LYS A 503 -4.20 -46.64 8.36
CA LYS A 503 -2.89 -46.75 7.74
C LYS A 503 -3.06 -47.34 6.33
N ALA A 504 -2.44 -46.69 5.32
CA ALA A 504 -2.45 -47.18 3.96
C ALA A 504 -1.73 -48.52 3.82
N GLY A 505 -2.27 -49.41 2.97
CA GLY A 505 -1.71 -50.74 2.72
C GLY A 505 -0.45 -50.70 1.83
N GLY A 506 0.27 -51.83 1.80
CA GLY A 506 1.43 -52.01 0.96
C GLY A 506 2.71 -51.36 1.44
N HIS A 507 3.59 -50.93 0.54
CA HIS A 507 4.87 -50.31 0.83
C HIS A 507 4.97 -48.90 0.22
N LYS A 508 5.86 -48.07 0.76
CA LYS A 508 6.09 -46.70 0.32
C LYS A 508 6.91 -46.69 -0.96
N CYS A 509 6.37 -46.11 -2.04
CA CYS A 509 7.14 -45.86 -3.25
C CYS A 509 8.28 -44.86 -2.97
N PRO A 510 9.55 -45.19 -3.26
CA PRO A 510 10.69 -44.32 -2.93
C PRO A 510 10.73 -43.00 -3.74
N ARG A 511 9.95 -42.91 -4.86
CA ARG A 511 9.92 -41.71 -5.69
C ARG A 511 8.80 -40.75 -5.31
N CYS A 512 7.55 -41.18 -5.27
CA CYS A 512 6.40 -40.30 -4.98
C CYS A 512 5.94 -40.37 -3.52
N TRP A 513 6.45 -41.33 -2.73
CA TRP A 513 6.16 -41.54 -1.32
C TRP A 513 4.72 -42.01 -1.01
N ILE A 514 3.89 -42.23 -2.00
CA ILE A 514 2.57 -42.84 -1.87
C ILE A 514 2.74 -44.32 -1.54
N PHE A 515 1.89 -44.87 -0.69
CA PHE A 515 1.85 -46.28 -0.40
C PHE A 515 1.14 -47.03 -1.52
N THR A 516 1.68 -48.18 -1.95
CA THR A 516 1.20 -48.96 -3.08
C THR A 516 1.26 -50.45 -2.73
N GLU A 517 0.28 -51.21 -3.23
CA GLU A 517 0.26 -52.69 -3.13
C GLU A 517 1.01 -53.38 -4.31
N SER A 518 1.66 -52.57 -5.16
CA SER A 518 2.52 -53.12 -6.24
C SER A 518 3.60 -54.04 -5.65
N THR A 519 3.96 -55.08 -6.37
CA THR A 519 5.08 -55.94 -6.01
C THR A 519 6.45 -55.36 -6.38
N ASP A 520 6.47 -54.34 -7.21
CA ASP A 520 7.67 -53.65 -7.66
C ASP A 520 8.07 -52.55 -6.64
N GLU A 521 9.36 -52.20 -6.57
CA GLU A 521 9.88 -51.15 -5.72
C GLU A 521 9.21 -49.80 -5.97
N LEU A 522 8.98 -49.47 -7.25
CA LEU A 522 8.25 -48.28 -7.68
C LEU A 522 6.75 -48.58 -7.89
N CYS A 523 5.90 -47.62 -7.58
CA CYS A 523 4.50 -47.70 -7.99
C CYS A 523 4.37 -47.72 -9.55
N PRO A 524 3.27 -48.26 -10.12
CA PRO A 524 3.10 -48.37 -11.59
C PRO A 524 3.34 -47.05 -12.32
N ARG A 525 2.79 -45.95 -11.86
CA ARG A 525 2.97 -44.61 -12.42
C ARG A 525 4.45 -44.18 -12.44
N CYS A 526 5.15 -44.35 -11.31
CA CYS A 526 6.57 -43.97 -11.22
C CYS A 526 7.46 -44.86 -12.10
N SER A 527 7.16 -46.15 -12.20
CA SER A 527 7.86 -47.09 -13.13
C SER A 527 7.72 -46.64 -14.57
N GLU A 528 6.50 -46.30 -15.02
CA GLU A 528 6.25 -45.82 -16.38
C GLU A 528 7.01 -44.52 -16.68
N VAL A 529 7.00 -43.54 -15.74
CA VAL A 529 7.73 -42.28 -15.93
C VAL A 529 9.23 -42.50 -15.99
N VAL A 530 9.79 -43.33 -15.12
CA VAL A 530 11.24 -43.62 -15.11
C VAL A 530 11.67 -44.36 -16.37
N ALA A 531 10.81 -45.23 -16.93
CA ALA A 531 11.11 -45.94 -18.19
C ALA A 531 11.13 -45.01 -19.40
N ARG A 532 10.58 -43.78 -19.29
CA ARG A 532 10.55 -42.78 -20.39
C ARG A 532 11.62 -41.68 -20.24
N LEU A 533 12.35 -41.63 -19.10
CA LEU A 533 13.44 -40.71 -18.84
C LEU A 533 14.77 -41.26 -19.32
#